data_d3c17a723c8a95206827e65840d9b801
#
_entry.id   d3c17a723c8a95206827e65840d9b801
#
_cell.length_a   1.000
_cell.length_b   1.000
_cell.length_c   1.000
_cell.angle_alpha   90.00
_cell.angle_beta   90.00
_cell.angle_gamma   90.00
#
_symmetry.space_group_name_H-M   'P 1'
#
loop_
_entity.id
_entity.type
_entity.pdbx_description
1 polymer ?
#
loop_
_entity_poly.entity_id
_entity_poly.type
_entity_poly.pdbx_seq_one_letter_code
_entity_poly.pdbx_strand_id
1 'polypeptide(L)'
;NMRDSIKENGVLVPALVRKKPDGRYEMVSGHRRKYASQLANKETLPCIVRDLTDDEAVIIMVDSNLQREEILPSEKAFAYKMKLEALTHQGKRTDLTCDQLGDKLSNKKSVQLLAEEVGDSKSQVQRFIRLTELIPELLDLVDEKQIALSPAVELSFLKDEEQYAVLDCIECNVATPSHAQAIRLKKMSQERTLTTDEIEDILSEEKPNQIPKMKFNADRIRNVLPKNIEEKKIEDFVVNAIEFYGKHLQRQKSMDAR
;
A
#
# COMPACT_ATOMS: atom_id res chain seq x y z
N ASN A 1 26.00 16.46 8.01
CA ASN A 1 25.32 15.62 9.02
C ASN A 1 24.69 16.51 10.09
N MET A 2 23.48 16.16 10.59
CA MET A 2 22.75 16.96 11.60
C MET A 2 23.59 17.20 12.87
N ARG A 3 24.36 16.20 13.31
CA ARG A 3 25.27 16.32 14.47
C ARG A 3 26.29 17.44 14.29
N ASP A 4 26.92 17.50 13.12
CA ASP A 4 27.99 18.45 12.84
C ASP A 4 27.43 19.88 12.73
N SER A 5 26.28 20.02 12.08
CA SER A 5 25.53 21.30 12.05
C SER A 5 25.17 21.79 13.47
N ILE A 6 24.72 20.88 14.37
CA ILE A 6 24.40 21.24 15.76
C ILE A 6 25.67 21.61 16.57
N LYS A 7 26.82 21.00 16.28
CA LYS A 7 28.09 21.39 16.92
C LYS A 7 28.48 22.81 16.56
N GLU A 8 28.34 23.18 15.29
CA GLU A 8 28.80 24.46 14.73
C GLU A 8 27.77 25.58 15.02
N ASN A 9 26.51 25.35 14.75
CA ASN A 9 25.48 26.40 14.73
C ASN A 9 24.47 26.28 15.90
N GLY A 10 24.61 25.24 16.73
CA GLY A 10 23.58 24.93 17.73
C GLY A 10 22.30 24.38 17.13
N VAL A 11 21.24 24.32 17.93
CA VAL A 11 19.91 23.87 17.46
C VAL A 11 19.12 25.07 16.99
N LEU A 12 19.03 25.25 15.68
CA LEU A 12 18.36 26.39 15.05
C LEU A 12 16.81 26.36 15.19
N VAL A 13 16.23 25.17 15.12
CA VAL A 13 14.79 24.97 15.26
C VAL A 13 14.50 24.25 16.58
N PRO A 14 13.75 24.85 17.52
CA PRO A 14 13.45 24.23 18.81
C PRO A 14 12.59 22.97 18.64
N ALA A 15 12.70 22.02 19.59
CA ALA A 15 11.80 20.88 19.70
C ALA A 15 10.46 21.32 20.30
N LEU A 16 9.40 20.56 20.02
CA LEU A 16 8.08 20.78 20.64
C LEU A 16 7.87 19.77 21.76
N VAL A 17 7.50 20.28 22.93
CA VAL A 17 7.21 19.47 24.11
C VAL A 17 5.91 19.90 24.76
N ARG A 18 5.26 18.97 25.46
CA ARG A 18 4.12 19.26 26.34
C ARG A 18 4.46 18.90 27.79
N LYS A 19 3.80 19.58 28.74
CA LYS A 19 3.93 19.28 30.13
C LYS A 19 2.98 18.13 30.52
N LYS A 20 3.50 17.11 31.19
CA LYS A 20 2.68 16.04 31.78
C LYS A 20 2.17 16.39 33.16
N PRO A 21 1.07 15.75 33.63
CA PRO A 21 0.55 15.96 35.00
C PRO A 21 1.57 15.68 36.11
N ASP A 22 2.54 14.80 35.84
CA ASP A 22 3.63 14.44 36.75
C ASP A 22 4.78 15.48 36.80
N GLY A 23 4.62 16.60 36.07
CA GLY A 23 5.61 17.68 36.02
C GLY A 23 6.74 17.45 34.98
N ARG A 24 6.82 16.28 34.36
CA ARG A 24 7.79 15.99 33.31
C ARG A 24 7.35 16.57 31.97
N TYR A 25 8.30 16.67 31.02
CA TYR A 25 8.02 17.08 29.66
C TYR A 25 8.04 15.87 28.71
N GLU A 26 7.04 15.77 27.89
CA GLU A 26 6.96 14.80 26.81
C GLU A 26 7.26 15.47 25.49
N MET A 27 8.15 14.84 24.70
CA MET A 27 8.52 15.35 23.38
C MET A 27 7.50 14.94 22.35
N VAL A 28 6.88 15.93 21.71
CA VAL A 28 5.91 15.74 20.62
C VAL A 28 6.61 15.73 19.27
N SER A 29 7.58 16.62 19.06
CA SER A 29 8.37 16.67 17.82
C SER A 29 9.79 17.10 18.09
N GLY A 30 10.76 16.55 17.33
CA GLY A 30 12.18 16.91 17.44
C GLY A 30 13.09 15.79 17.96
N HIS A 31 12.65 14.54 18.00
CA HIS A 31 13.42 13.39 18.49
C HIS A 31 14.79 13.25 17.81
N ARG A 32 14.88 13.46 16.50
CA ARG A 32 16.16 13.44 15.75
C ARG A 32 17.11 14.57 16.21
N ARG A 33 16.58 15.75 16.51
CA ARG A 33 17.36 16.89 17.04
C ARG A 33 17.89 16.59 18.43
N LYS A 34 17.04 16.01 19.30
CA LYS A 34 17.45 15.54 20.63
C LYS A 34 18.60 14.56 20.51
N TYR A 35 18.45 13.51 19.70
CA TYR A 35 19.47 12.49 19.51
C TYR A 35 20.78 13.09 18.96
N ALA A 36 20.70 13.94 17.93
CA ALA A 36 21.87 14.61 17.36
C ALA A 36 22.54 15.59 18.36
N SER A 37 21.78 16.24 19.24
CA SER A 37 22.32 17.08 20.32
C SER A 37 23.07 16.26 21.35
N GLN A 38 22.56 15.10 21.73
CA GLN A 38 23.25 14.17 22.62
C GLN A 38 24.59 13.71 22.02
N LEU A 39 24.61 13.33 20.72
CA LEU A 39 25.83 12.99 20.00
C LEU A 39 26.80 14.17 19.83
N ALA A 40 26.30 15.39 19.91
CA ALA A 40 27.08 16.62 19.89
C ALA A 40 27.56 17.07 21.29
N ASN A 41 27.30 16.26 22.32
CA ASN A 41 27.60 16.56 23.74
C ASN A 41 26.98 17.89 24.23
N LYS A 42 25.75 18.20 23.76
CA LYS A 42 24.97 19.34 24.27
C LYS A 42 24.10 18.86 25.44
N GLU A 43 24.21 19.51 26.59
CA GLU A 43 23.46 19.18 27.80
C GLU A 43 21.99 19.63 27.71
N THR A 44 21.70 20.64 26.93
CA THR A 44 20.36 21.24 26.82
C THR A 44 19.90 21.30 25.36
N LEU A 45 18.59 21.25 25.19
CA LEU A 45 17.90 21.39 23.91
C LEU A 45 16.85 22.49 24.03
N PRO A 46 16.86 23.52 23.15
CA PRO A 46 15.79 24.51 23.14
C PRO A 46 14.47 23.86 22.75
N CYS A 47 13.42 24.12 23.56
CA CYS A 47 12.11 23.55 23.40
C CYS A 47 11.03 24.64 23.47
N ILE A 48 9.98 24.49 22.67
CA ILE A 48 8.72 25.20 22.82
C ILE A 48 7.80 24.32 23.64
N VAL A 49 7.32 24.86 24.77
CA VAL A 49 6.35 24.17 25.63
C VAL A 49 4.95 24.61 25.19
N ARG A 50 4.08 23.63 24.91
CA ARG A 50 2.64 23.86 24.66
C ARG A 50 1.81 22.97 25.57
N ASP A 51 0.65 23.49 25.95
CA ASP A 51 -0.37 22.70 26.63
C ASP A 51 -1.20 22.01 25.54
N LEU A 52 -1.04 20.69 25.44
CA LEU A 52 -1.66 19.85 24.42
C LEU A 52 -2.31 18.64 25.09
N THR A 53 -3.50 18.30 24.64
CA THR A 53 -4.15 17.03 24.97
C THR A 53 -3.40 15.87 24.31
N ASP A 54 -3.73 14.63 24.69
CA ASP A 54 -3.11 13.45 24.09
C ASP A 54 -3.38 13.38 22.59
N ASP A 55 -4.63 13.62 22.16
CA ASP A 55 -5.04 13.60 20.76
C ASP A 55 -4.33 14.70 19.93
N GLU A 56 -4.24 15.93 20.46
CA GLU A 56 -3.52 17.03 19.79
C GLU A 56 -2.02 16.73 19.64
N ALA A 57 -1.41 16.14 20.66
CA ALA A 57 -0.01 15.75 20.61
C ALA A 57 0.24 14.67 19.54
N VAL A 58 -0.65 13.67 19.42
CA VAL A 58 -0.60 12.64 18.38
C VAL A 58 -0.75 13.25 16.99
N ILE A 59 -1.73 14.14 16.77
CA ILE A 59 -1.94 14.81 15.48
C ILE A 59 -0.68 15.57 15.06
N ILE A 60 -0.12 16.40 15.94
CA ILE A 60 1.09 17.19 15.63
C ILE A 60 2.29 16.29 15.36
N MET A 61 2.44 15.21 16.15
CA MET A 61 3.51 14.23 15.95
C MET A 61 3.41 13.57 14.55
N VAL A 62 2.22 13.12 14.17
CA VAL A 62 1.94 12.50 12.89
C VAL A 62 2.20 13.48 11.76
N ASP A 63 1.69 14.71 11.83
CA ASP A 63 1.89 15.73 10.80
C ASP A 63 3.36 16.06 10.59
N SER A 64 4.14 16.15 11.69
CA SER A 64 5.59 16.38 11.58
C SER A 64 6.35 15.23 10.92
N ASN A 65 5.81 14.01 10.96
CA ASN A 65 6.36 12.83 10.29
C ASN A 65 5.92 12.75 8.83
N LEU A 66 4.65 13.07 8.54
CA LEU A 66 4.11 13.06 7.18
C LEU A 66 4.73 14.13 6.25
N GLN A 67 5.37 15.16 6.81
CA GLN A 67 6.11 16.18 6.05
C GLN A 67 7.50 15.75 5.56
N ARG A 68 7.91 14.49 5.81
CA ARG A 68 9.19 13.96 5.32
C ARG A 68 9.08 13.66 3.82
N GLU A 69 10.18 13.84 3.08
CA GLU A 69 10.23 13.57 1.64
C GLU A 69 10.04 12.07 1.31
N GLU A 70 10.57 11.19 2.18
CA GLU A 70 10.43 9.74 2.03
C GLU A 70 9.79 9.15 3.28
N ILE A 71 8.64 8.53 3.10
CA ILE A 71 7.86 7.84 4.13
C ILE A 71 7.56 6.44 3.62
N LEU A 72 7.87 5.44 4.44
CA LEU A 72 7.54 4.06 4.13
C LEU A 72 6.02 3.84 4.11
N PRO A 73 5.49 2.92 3.27
CA PRO A 73 4.09 2.56 3.26
C PRO A 73 3.54 2.18 4.65
N SER A 74 4.31 1.43 5.44
CA SER A 74 3.98 1.07 6.83
C SER A 74 3.88 2.29 7.72
N GLU A 75 4.88 3.18 7.71
CA GLU A 75 4.88 4.42 8.49
C GLU A 75 3.65 5.27 8.16
N LYS A 76 3.32 5.39 6.86
CA LYS A 76 2.15 6.13 6.38
C LYS A 76 0.84 5.48 6.84
N ALA A 77 0.77 4.15 6.84
CA ALA A 77 -0.39 3.39 7.28
C ALA A 77 -0.68 3.63 8.77
N PHE A 78 0.32 3.45 9.63
CA PHE A 78 0.18 3.69 11.08
C PHE A 78 -0.07 5.16 11.39
N ALA A 79 0.59 6.10 10.70
CA ALA A 79 0.36 7.53 10.85
C ALA A 79 -1.09 7.90 10.57
N TYR A 80 -1.68 7.40 9.48
CA TYR A 80 -3.08 7.64 9.15
C TYR A 80 -4.04 6.99 10.15
N LYS A 81 -3.76 5.78 10.62
CA LYS A 81 -4.55 5.11 11.66
C LYS A 81 -4.57 5.93 12.95
N MET A 82 -3.40 6.30 13.47
CA MET A 82 -3.28 7.09 14.71
C MET A 82 -3.97 8.46 14.61
N LYS A 83 -3.79 9.16 13.47
CA LYS A 83 -4.43 10.47 13.25
C LYS A 83 -5.94 10.33 13.15
N LEU A 84 -6.45 9.30 12.47
CA LEU A 84 -7.89 9.03 12.37
C LEU A 84 -8.51 8.73 13.74
N GLU A 85 -7.84 7.94 14.58
CA GLU A 85 -8.27 7.63 15.94
C GLU A 85 -8.35 8.90 16.79
N ALA A 86 -7.30 9.74 16.75
CA ALA A 86 -7.26 11.01 17.48
C ALA A 86 -8.39 11.97 17.03
N LEU A 87 -8.61 12.11 15.72
CA LEU A 87 -9.71 12.94 15.18
C LEU A 87 -11.09 12.40 15.56
N THR A 88 -11.25 11.08 15.63
CA THR A 88 -12.51 10.44 16.04
C THR A 88 -12.79 10.66 17.51
N HIS A 89 -11.76 10.62 18.39
CA HIS A 89 -11.89 10.91 19.81
C HIS A 89 -12.27 12.37 20.07
N GLN A 90 -11.68 13.31 19.33
CA GLN A 90 -12.04 14.74 19.43
C GLN A 90 -13.50 14.98 19.01
N GLY A 91 -13.97 14.34 17.94
CA GLY A 91 -15.37 14.43 17.50
C GLY A 91 -16.37 13.92 18.54
N LYS A 92 -16.03 12.86 19.29
CA LYS A 92 -16.89 12.33 20.38
C LYS A 92 -16.98 13.26 21.58
N ARG A 93 -15.97 14.08 21.85
CA ARG A 93 -15.99 15.05 22.95
C ARG A 93 -16.91 16.26 22.70
N THR A 94 -17.17 16.59 21.43
CA THR A 94 -18.07 17.68 21.06
C THR A 94 -19.55 17.26 20.98
N ASP A 95 -19.84 15.96 20.81
CA ASP A 95 -21.21 15.43 20.65
C ASP A 95 -21.64 14.57 21.85
N LEU A 96 -21.73 15.15 23.06
CA LEU A 96 -22.24 14.47 24.27
C LEU A 96 -23.75 14.18 24.23
N THR A 97 -24.43 14.30 23.10
CA THR A 97 -25.89 14.22 22.99
C THR A 97 -26.47 13.29 21.93
N CYS A 98 -25.69 12.46 21.21
CA CYS A 98 -26.25 11.59 20.18
C CYS A 98 -25.76 10.16 20.19
N ASP A 99 -26.76 9.26 20.33
CA ASP A 99 -26.72 7.80 20.34
C ASP A 99 -26.08 7.12 19.12
N GLN A 100 -25.78 5.86 19.30
CA GLN A 100 -25.19 4.78 18.45
C GLN A 100 -25.23 4.89 16.91
N LEU A 101 -26.06 5.75 16.31
CA LEU A 101 -26.05 6.08 14.86
C LEU A 101 -24.94 7.08 14.50
N GLY A 102 -24.37 7.79 15.48
CA GLY A 102 -23.33 8.80 15.30
C GLY A 102 -21.96 8.24 14.90
N ASP A 103 -21.61 7.04 15.34
CA ASP A 103 -20.25 6.49 15.16
C ASP A 103 -19.86 6.25 13.69
N LYS A 104 -20.79 5.74 12.85
CA LYS A 104 -20.50 5.52 11.42
C LYS A 104 -20.45 6.82 10.61
N LEU A 105 -21.24 7.82 10.99
CA LEU A 105 -21.27 9.14 10.34
C LEU A 105 -20.08 10.00 10.78
N SER A 106 -19.70 9.93 12.06
CA SER A 106 -18.53 10.59 12.62
C SER A 106 -17.25 10.06 11.95
N ASN A 107 -17.09 8.75 11.85
CA ASN A 107 -15.92 8.13 11.22
C ASN A 107 -15.80 8.47 9.72
N LYS A 108 -16.92 8.56 8.98
CA LYS A 108 -16.91 9.02 7.58
C LYS A 108 -16.46 10.48 7.44
N LYS A 109 -16.84 11.36 8.36
CA LYS A 109 -16.40 12.77 8.39
C LYS A 109 -14.92 12.86 8.75
N SER A 110 -14.46 12.11 9.74
CA SER A 110 -13.05 12.10 10.18
C SER A 110 -12.11 11.59 9.08
N VAL A 111 -12.48 10.53 8.32
CA VAL A 111 -11.71 10.09 7.14
C VAL A 111 -11.67 11.16 6.06
N GLN A 112 -12.76 11.90 5.87
CA GLN A 112 -12.79 12.98 4.90
C GLN A 112 -11.88 14.13 5.29
N LEU A 113 -11.95 14.56 6.55
CA LEU A 113 -11.06 15.60 7.10
C LEU A 113 -9.60 15.19 6.98
N LEU A 114 -9.27 13.96 7.38
CA LEU A 114 -7.92 13.43 7.23
C LEU A 114 -7.45 13.47 5.76
N ALA A 115 -8.29 13.04 4.83
CA ALA A 115 -7.95 13.02 3.39
C ALA A 115 -7.69 14.43 2.84
N GLU A 116 -8.51 15.40 3.23
CA GLU A 116 -8.33 16.81 2.85
C GLU A 116 -7.04 17.42 3.42
N GLU A 117 -6.72 17.11 4.69
CA GLU A 117 -5.50 17.62 5.34
C GLU A 117 -4.21 17.06 4.76
N VAL A 118 -4.20 15.75 4.42
CA VAL A 118 -2.99 15.08 3.90
C VAL A 118 -2.89 15.15 2.36
N GLY A 119 -3.92 15.65 1.67
CA GLY A 119 -3.94 15.76 0.21
C GLY A 119 -4.14 14.45 -0.54
N ASP A 120 -4.52 13.37 0.16
CA ASP A 120 -4.81 12.07 -0.44
C ASP A 120 -6.34 11.88 -0.63
N SER A 121 -6.73 10.97 -1.53
CA SER A 121 -8.14 10.60 -1.64
C SER A 121 -8.60 9.75 -0.44
N LYS A 122 -9.89 9.80 -0.09
CA LYS A 122 -10.47 8.93 0.96
C LYS A 122 -10.14 7.45 0.75
N SER A 123 -10.25 7.00 -0.49
CA SER A 123 -9.93 5.62 -0.85
C SER A 123 -8.47 5.28 -0.59
N GLN A 124 -7.57 6.22 -0.88
CA GLN A 124 -6.14 6.03 -0.64
C GLN A 124 -5.83 5.98 0.86
N VAL A 125 -6.41 6.88 1.65
CA VAL A 125 -6.29 6.87 3.11
C VAL A 125 -6.77 5.53 3.69
N GLN A 126 -7.96 5.05 3.27
CA GLN A 126 -8.49 3.76 3.73
C GLN A 126 -7.60 2.59 3.33
N ARG A 127 -7.03 2.60 2.13
CA ARG A 127 -6.10 1.56 1.66
C ARG A 127 -4.82 1.52 2.51
N PHE A 128 -4.24 2.68 2.83
CA PHE A 128 -3.09 2.73 3.74
C PHE A 128 -3.46 2.23 5.14
N ILE A 129 -4.55 2.71 5.73
CA ILE A 129 -4.98 2.24 7.05
C ILE A 129 -5.18 0.72 7.05
N ARG A 130 -5.71 0.16 5.97
CA ARG A 130 -5.92 -1.29 5.87
C ARG A 130 -4.61 -2.09 5.91
N LEU A 131 -3.48 -1.54 5.49
CA LEU A 131 -2.18 -2.21 5.59
C LEU A 131 -1.78 -2.53 7.04
N THR A 132 -2.30 -1.81 8.03
CA THR A 132 -2.02 -2.08 9.45
C THR A 132 -2.58 -3.42 9.95
N GLU A 133 -3.38 -4.10 9.12
CA GLU A 133 -3.92 -5.45 9.41
C GLU A 133 -3.08 -6.57 8.77
N LEU A 134 -1.96 -6.22 8.12
CA LEU A 134 -0.98 -7.21 7.66
C LEU A 134 -0.08 -7.64 8.83
N ILE A 135 0.38 -8.89 8.76
CA ILE A 135 1.46 -9.36 9.64
C ILE A 135 2.73 -8.55 9.36
N PRO A 136 3.59 -8.31 10.37
CA PRO A 136 4.77 -7.46 10.22
C PRO A 136 5.66 -7.84 9.05
N GLU A 137 5.89 -9.13 8.82
CA GLU A 137 6.78 -9.64 7.79
C GLU A 137 6.26 -9.33 6.38
N LEU A 138 4.94 -9.44 6.14
CA LEU A 138 4.36 -9.03 4.86
C LEU A 138 4.39 -7.51 4.67
N LEU A 139 4.26 -6.75 5.76
CA LEU A 139 4.34 -5.30 5.73
C LEU A 139 5.77 -4.84 5.40
N ASP A 140 6.80 -5.53 5.91
CA ASP A 140 8.20 -5.29 5.56
C ASP A 140 8.44 -5.51 4.06
N LEU A 141 7.85 -6.56 3.46
CA LEU A 141 7.92 -6.80 2.01
C LEU A 141 7.25 -5.68 1.18
N VAL A 142 6.24 -5.01 1.74
CA VAL A 142 5.63 -3.82 1.11
C VAL A 142 6.58 -2.63 1.17
N ASP A 143 7.25 -2.42 2.30
CA ASP A 143 8.22 -1.34 2.49
C ASP A 143 9.45 -1.52 1.60
N GLU A 144 9.89 -2.75 1.39
CA GLU A 144 10.96 -3.12 0.47
C GLU A 144 10.54 -3.07 -1.01
N LYS A 145 9.26 -2.74 -1.29
CA LYS A 145 8.67 -2.70 -2.65
C LYS A 145 8.64 -4.06 -3.37
N GLN A 146 8.77 -5.16 -2.63
CA GLN A 146 8.61 -6.50 -3.19
C GLN A 146 7.14 -6.82 -3.45
N ILE A 147 6.24 -6.37 -2.57
CA ILE A 147 4.79 -6.45 -2.78
C ILE A 147 4.26 -5.03 -3.06
N ALA A 148 3.51 -4.88 -4.15
CA ALA A 148 2.88 -3.61 -4.47
C ALA A 148 1.70 -3.31 -3.53
N LEU A 149 1.36 -2.03 -3.34
CA LEU A 149 0.29 -1.59 -2.45
C LEU A 149 -1.06 -2.27 -2.74
N SER A 150 -1.42 -2.47 -4.02
CA SER A 150 -2.73 -3.04 -4.37
C SER A 150 -2.91 -4.49 -3.94
N PRO A 151 -2.01 -5.45 -4.26
CA PRO A 151 -2.10 -6.80 -3.71
C PRO A 151 -1.98 -6.81 -2.18
N ALA A 152 -1.12 -5.99 -1.56
CA ALA A 152 -0.97 -5.92 -0.12
C ALA A 152 -2.29 -5.58 0.60
N VAL A 153 -3.04 -4.60 0.08
CA VAL A 153 -4.37 -4.25 0.62
C VAL A 153 -5.35 -5.43 0.51
N GLU A 154 -5.31 -6.22 -0.57
CA GLU A 154 -6.19 -7.38 -0.69
C GLU A 154 -5.76 -8.51 0.27
N LEU A 155 -4.46 -8.73 0.46
CA LEU A 155 -3.92 -9.71 1.41
C LEU A 155 -4.27 -9.37 2.86
N SER A 156 -4.39 -8.09 3.22
CA SER A 156 -4.77 -7.67 4.57
C SER A 156 -6.19 -8.10 5.00
N PHE A 157 -7.00 -8.63 4.08
CA PHE A 157 -8.31 -9.20 4.39
C PHE A 157 -8.25 -10.70 4.75
N LEU A 158 -7.11 -11.34 4.57
CA LEU A 158 -6.87 -12.72 4.97
C LEU A 158 -6.72 -12.80 6.49
N LYS A 159 -6.96 -13.98 7.06
CA LYS A 159 -6.67 -14.27 8.46
C LYS A 159 -5.15 -14.36 8.66
N ASP A 160 -4.69 -14.14 9.87
CA ASP A 160 -3.25 -14.15 10.18
C ASP A 160 -2.58 -15.46 9.75
N GLU A 161 -3.22 -16.61 10.02
CA GLU A 161 -2.72 -17.94 9.60
C GLU A 161 -2.57 -18.06 8.08
N GLU A 162 -3.53 -17.50 7.32
CA GLU A 162 -3.48 -17.49 5.86
C GLU A 162 -2.42 -16.52 5.33
N GLN A 163 -2.20 -15.40 6.04
CA GLN A 163 -1.13 -14.46 5.71
C GLN A 163 0.25 -15.08 5.89
N TYR A 164 0.46 -15.85 6.97
CA TYR A 164 1.70 -16.62 7.16
C TYR A 164 1.89 -17.67 6.07
N ALA A 165 0.84 -18.39 5.66
CA ALA A 165 0.93 -19.34 4.56
C ALA A 165 1.28 -18.65 3.22
N VAL A 166 0.76 -17.46 2.96
CA VAL A 166 1.16 -16.63 1.80
C VAL A 166 2.65 -16.24 1.90
N LEU A 167 3.12 -15.85 3.08
CA LEU A 167 4.53 -15.51 3.32
C LEU A 167 5.44 -16.70 3.02
N ASP A 168 5.14 -17.87 3.57
CA ASP A 168 5.90 -19.11 3.33
C ASP A 168 5.98 -19.43 1.82
N CYS A 169 4.87 -19.28 1.10
CA CYS A 169 4.86 -19.49 -0.36
C CYS A 169 5.71 -18.47 -1.11
N ILE A 170 5.73 -17.20 -0.66
CA ILE A 170 6.57 -16.15 -1.28
C ILE A 170 8.05 -16.49 -1.08
N GLU A 171 8.44 -16.91 0.13
CA GLU A 171 9.82 -17.27 0.45
C GLU A 171 10.29 -18.51 -0.31
N CYS A 172 9.43 -19.54 -0.41
CA CYS A 172 9.76 -20.77 -1.12
C CYS A 172 9.84 -20.60 -2.65
N ASN A 173 8.92 -19.83 -3.24
CA ASN A 173 8.76 -19.74 -4.70
C ASN A 173 9.39 -18.47 -5.29
N VAL A 174 9.90 -17.56 -4.47
CA VAL A 174 10.43 -16.23 -4.87
C VAL A 174 9.44 -15.45 -5.75
N ALA A 175 8.14 -15.71 -5.60
CA ALA A 175 7.09 -15.12 -6.44
C ALA A 175 6.06 -14.37 -5.57
N THR A 176 6.04 -13.04 -5.68
CA THR A 176 5.06 -12.20 -4.98
C THR A 176 3.69 -12.26 -5.67
N PRO A 177 2.56 -12.20 -4.94
CA PRO A 177 1.24 -12.27 -5.52
C PRO A 177 0.93 -11.10 -6.46
N SER A 178 0.33 -11.39 -7.60
CA SER A 178 -0.29 -10.37 -8.46
C SER A 178 -1.58 -9.85 -7.82
N HIS A 179 -2.04 -8.67 -8.26
CA HIS A 179 -3.30 -8.12 -7.74
C HIS A 179 -4.51 -9.04 -7.98
N ALA A 180 -4.55 -9.72 -9.15
CA ALA A 180 -5.61 -10.68 -9.47
C ALA A 180 -5.59 -11.91 -8.55
N GLN A 181 -4.41 -12.46 -8.26
CA GLN A 181 -4.24 -13.57 -7.32
C GLN A 181 -4.64 -13.15 -5.90
N ALA A 182 -4.23 -11.96 -5.44
CA ALA A 182 -4.60 -11.45 -4.12
C ALA A 182 -6.13 -11.25 -3.98
N ILE A 183 -6.83 -10.74 -5.00
CA ILE A 183 -8.29 -10.63 -5.01
C ILE A 183 -8.94 -12.03 -4.91
N ARG A 184 -8.40 -13.01 -5.63
CA ARG A 184 -8.91 -14.39 -5.61
C ARG A 184 -8.72 -15.03 -4.24
N LEU A 185 -7.55 -14.90 -3.63
CA LEU A 185 -7.27 -15.36 -2.27
C LEU A 185 -8.25 -14.74 -1.27
N LYS A 186 -8.40 -13.41 -1.29
CA LYS A 186 -9.37 -12.70 -0.44
C LYS A 186 -10.78 -13.24 -0.59
N LYS A 187 -11.27 -13.43 -1.82
CA LYS A 187 -12.63 -13.92 -2.07
C LYS A 187 -12.80 -15.32 -1.48
N MET A 188 -11.85 -16.21 -1.70
CA MET A 188 -11.90 -17.58 -1.17
C MET A 188 -11.83 -17.60 0.36
N SER A 189 -10.95 -16.77 0.97
CA SER A 189 -10.86 -16.62 2.44
C SER A 189 -12.15 -16.12 3.07
N GLN A 190 -12.92 -15.29 2.37
CA GLN A 190 -14.24 -14.83 2.83
C GLN A 190 -15.32 -15.92 2.79
N GLU A 191 -15.22 -16.86 1.85
CA GLU A 191 -16.15 -17.99 1.71
C GLU A 191 -15.79 -19.15 2.65
N ARG A 192 -14.50 -19.42 2.85
CA ARG A 192 -13.98 -20.51 3.69
C ARG A 192 -12.52 -20.24 4.10
N THR A 193 -12.03 -20.98 5.08
CA THR A 193 -10.60 -20.97 5.43
C THR A 193 -9.80 -21.62 4.30
N LEU A 194 -8.72 -20.95 3.87
CA LEU A 194 -7.81 -21.43 2.83
C LEU A 194 -6.83 -22.46 3.40
N THR A 195 -6.53 -23.47 2.60
CA THR A 195 -5.43 -24.39 2.87
C THR A 195 -4.13 -23.88 2.24
N THR A 196 -2.99 -24.29 2.77
CA THR A 196 -1.67 -23.92 2.23
C THR A 196 -1.52 -24.36 0.77
N ASP A 197 -1.98 -25.57 0.43
CA ASP A 197 -1.91 -26.10 -0.94
C ASP A 197 -2.68 -25.24 -1.94
N GLU A 198 -3.87 -24.72 -1.55
CA GLU A 198 -4.65 -23.84 -2.40
C GLU A 198 -4.00 -22.47 -2.61
N ILE A 199 -3.31 -21.96 -1.59
CA ILE A 199 -2.54 -20.71 -1.69
C ILE A 199 -1.35 -20.93 -2.63
N GLU A 200 -0.64 -22.03 -2.50
CA GLU A 200 0.50 -22.39 -3.34
C GLU A 200 0.06 -22.56 -4.81
N ASP A 201 -1.03 -23.28 -5.08
CA ASP A 201 -1.59 -23.44 -6.41
C ASP A 201 -1.88 -22.12 -7.09
N ILE A 202 -2.52 -21.16 -6.35
CA ILE A 202 -2.86 -19.84 -6.88
C ILE A 202 -1.59 -19.01 -7.15
N LEU A 203 -0.60 -19.07 -6.26
CA LEU A 203 0.62 -18.26 -6.39
C LEU A 203 1.57 -18.82 -7.45
N SER A 204 1.55 -20.14 -7.72
CA SER A 204 2.35 -20.79 -8.76
C SER A 204 1.78 -20.60 -10.17
N GLU A 205 0.52 -20.14 -10.32
CA GLU A 205 -0.05 -19.84 -11.63
C GLU A 205 0.79 -18.80 -12.41
N GLU A 206 1.01 -19.03 -13.71
CA GLU A 206 1.69 -18.06 -14.58
C GLU A 206 0.94 -16.72 -14.58
N LYS A 207 1.66 -15.65 -14.28
CA LYS A 207 1.05 -14.32 -14.28
C LYS A 207 0.76 -13.86 -15.71
N PRO A 208 -0.40 -13.23 -15.96
CA PRO A 208 -0.78 -12.75 -17.32
C PRO A 208 0.27 -11.83 -17.97
N ASN A 209 1.13 -11.19 -17.16
CA ASN A 209 2.20 -10.33 -17.66
C ASN A 209 3.46 -11.11 -18.08
N GLN A 210 3.59 -12.37 -17.69
CA GLN A 210 4.71 -13.26 -18.05
C GLN A 210 4.44 -14.01 -19.34
N ILE A 211 3.17 -14.09 -19.77
CA ILE A 211 2.82 -14.66 -21.07
C ILE A 211 3.28 -13.68 -22.15
N PRO A 212 4.19 -14.09 -23.06
CA PRO A 212 4.68 -13.23 -24.12
C PRO A 212 3.53 -12.84 -25.05
N LYS A 213 3.12 -11.56 -24.98
CA LYS A 213 2.09 -11.03 -25.88
C LYS A 213 2.71 -10.64 -27.19
N MET A 214 2.37 -11.33 -28.28
CA MET A 214 2.69 -10.86 -29.63
C MET A 214 1.84 -9.63 -29.94
N LYS A 215 2.50 -8.50 -30.19
CA LYS A 215 1.83 -7.27 -30.64
C LYS A 215 1.91 -7.20 -32.16
N PHE A 216 0.77 -7.20 -32.82
CA PHE A 216 0.66 -6.97 -34.26
C PHE A 216 0.20 -5.53 -34.50
N ASN A 217 0.69 -4.95 -35.61
CA ASN A 217 0.20 -3.63 -36.05
C ASN A 217 -1.24 -3.78 -36.54
N ALA A 218 -2.19 -3.19 -35.83
CA ALA A 218 -3.62 -3.30 -36.12
C ALA A 218 -3.96 -2.79 -37.53
N ASP A 219 -3.31 -1.74 -38.03
CA ASP A 219 -3.57 -1.17 -39.33
C ASP A 219 -3.11 -2.12 -40.47
N ARG A 220 -1.98 -2.82 -40.29
CA ARG A 220 -1.53 -3.83 -41.23
C ARG A 220 -2.48 -5.00 -41.32
N ILE A 221 -3.04 -5.44 -40.20
CA ILE A 221 -4.03 -6.52 -40.15
C ILE A 221 -5.33 -6.04 -40.80
N ARG A 222 -5.85 -4.86 -40.45
CA ARG A 222 -7.09 -4.28 -40.98
C ARG A 222 -7.04 -4.13 -42.50
N ASN A 223 -5.89 -3.74 -43.08
CA ASN A 223 -5.73 -3.57 -44.52
C ASN A 223 -5.79 -4.88 -45.31
N VAL A 224 -5.55 -6.03 -44.66
CA VAL A 224 -5.55 -7.35 -45.30
C VAL A 224 -6.85 -8.12 -45.00
N LEU A 225 -7.62 -7.68 -44.00
CA LEU A 225 -8.89 -8.30 -43.64
C LEU A 225 -9.97 -8.07 -44.71
N PRO A 226 -10.81 -9.07 -45.01
CA PRO A 226 -11.99 -8.89 -45.85
C PRO A 226 -12.94 -7.85 -45.23
N LYS A 227 -13.51 -6.97 -46.10
CA LYS A 227 -14.34 -5.83 -45.65
C LYS A 227 -15.65 -6.21 -44.91
N ASN A 228 -16.03 -7.50 -44.90
CA ASN A 228 -17.31 -7.98 -44.37
C ASN A 228 -17.18 -8.71 -43.01
N ILE A 229 -16.07 -8.59 -42.30
CA ILE A 229 -15.89 -9.26 -41.01
C ILE A 229 -16.31 -8.32 -39.87
N GLU A 230 -17.22 -8.80 -39.02
CA GLU A 230 -17.59 -8.13 -37.75
C GLU A 230 -16.37 -8.03 -36.81
N GLU A 231 -16.21 -6.90 -36.13
CA GLU A 231 -15.04 -6.68 -35.25
C GLU A 231 -14.88 -7.79 -34.19
N LYS A 232 -15.97 -8.37 -33.70
CA LYS A 232 -15.95 -9.47 -32.72
C LYS A 232 -15.41 -10.81 -33.27
N LYS A 233 -15.35 -10.96 -34.57
CA LYS A 233 -14.90 -12.19 -35.27
C LYS A 233 -13.52 -12.07 -35.89
N ILE A 234 -12.86 -10.91 -35.74
CA ILE A 234 -11.53 -10.65 -36.32
C ILE A 234 -10.49 -11.60 -35.75
N GLU A 235 -10.50 -11.82 -34.43
CA GLU A 235 -9.54 -12.67 -33.72
C GLU A 235 -9.66 -14.13 -34.20
N ASP A 236 -10.86 -14.68 -34.23
CA ASP A 236 -11.12 -16.04 -34.71
C ASP A 236 -10.72 -16.20 -36.19
N PHE A 237 -11.00 -15.18 -37.01
CA PHE A 237 -10.62 -15.21 -38.42
C PHE A 237 -9.09 -15.22 -38.59
N VAL A 238 -8.36 -14.41 -37.84
CA VAL A 238 -6.89 -14.35 -37.89
C VAL A 238 -6.28 -15.68 -37.44
N VAL A 239 -6.79 -16.27 -36.33
CA VAL A 239 -6.32 -17.57 -35.83
C VAL A 239 -6.53 -18.66 -36.91
N ASN A 240 -7.74 -18.75 -37.48
CA ASN A 240 -8.08 -19.72 -38.50
C ASN A 240 -7.21 -19.54 -39.78
N ALA A 241 -6.94 -18.29 -40.18
CA ALA A 241 -6.09 -18.00 -41.32
C ALA A 241 -4.62 -18.44 -41.09
N ILE A 242 -4.10 -18.22 -39.87
CA ILE A 242 -2.75 -18.66 -39.48
C ILE A 242 -2.67 -20.18 -39.47
N GLU A 243 -3.66 -20.89 -38.93
CA GLU A 243 -3.72 -22.34 -38.93
C GLU A 243 -3.76 -22.92 -40.38
N PHE A 244 -4.62 -22.33 -41.18
CA PHE A 244 -4.73 -22.75 -42.60
C PHE A 244 -3.40 -22.58 -43.33
N TYR A 245 -2.77 -21.43 -43.18
CA TYR A 245 -1.48 -21.15 -43.80
C TYR A 245 -0.36 -22.04 -43.27
N GLY A 246 -0.36 -22.34 -41.96
CA GLY A 246 0.58 -23.28 -41.33
C GLY A 246 0.46 -24.69 -41.95
N LYS A 247 -0.77 -25.21 -42.12
CA LYS A 247 -1.03 -26.49 -42.76
C LYS A 247 -0.61 -26.48 -44.25
N HIS A 248 -0.79 -25.36 -44.96
CA HIS A 248 -0.36 -25.19 -46.34
C HIS A 248 1.16 -25.25 -46.47
N LEU A 249 1.91 -24.55 -45.62
CA LEU A 249 3.38 -24.59 -45.61
C LEU A 249 3.93 -25.99 -45.27
N GLN A 250 3.30 -26.72 -44.39
CA GLN A 250 3.69 -28.11 -44.07
C GLN A 250 3.51 -29.03 -45.30
N ARG A 251 2.41 -28.86 -46.07
CA ARG A 251 2.18 -29.64 -47.30
C ARG A 251 3.19 -29.29 -48.38
N GLN A 252 3.53 -28.01 -48.56
CA GLN A 252 4.58 -27.60 -49.52
C GLN A 252 5.93 -28.24 -49.17
N LYS A 253 6.36 -28.15 -47.93
CA LYS A 253 7.63 -28.79 -47.50
C LYS A 253 7.64 -30.31 -47.71
N SER A 254 6.51 -30.99 -47.59
CA SER A 254 6.41 -32.42 -47.82
C SER A 254 6.39 -32.77 -49.31
N MET A 255 6.03 -31.82 -50.18
CA MET A 255 6.10 -32.00 -51.67
C MET A 255 7.51 -31.72 -52.22
N ASP A 256 8.21 -30.72 -51.66
CA ASP A 256 9.59 -30.36 -52.03
C ASP A 256 10.64 -31.38 -51.51
N ALA A 257 10.27 -32.23 -50.56
CA ALA A 257 11.13 -33.28 -49.97
C ALA A 257 10.94 -34.64 -50.67
N ARG A 258 10.16 -34.74 -51.73
CA ARG A 258 9.99 -35.88 -52.63
C ARG A 258 10.62 -35.65 -53.96
#